data_85de178bc387c8f5eeb33ca5a401daa8
#
_entry.id   85de178bc387c8f5eeb33ca5a401daa8
#
_cell.length_a   1.000
_cell.length_b   1.000
_cell.length_c   1.000
_cell.angle_alpha   90.00
_cell.angle_beta   90.00
_cell.angle_gamma   90.00
#
_symmetry.space_group_name_H-M   'P 1'
#
loop_
_entity.id
_entity.type
_entity.pdbx_description
1 polymer ?
#
loop_
_entity_poly.entity_id
_entity_poly.type
_entity_poly.pdbx_seq_one_letter_code
_entity_poly.pdbx_strand_id
1 'polypeptide(L)'
;MQWKAVAVTWVMVVLGFLAVASTHVWGSCPQSNVRFDHSVTLPAGVVLPAGDYTFQIADMPDLVMVRSADCRDTYYLGFTNAVQRPQGTASASPVAFGEAPAGEPTPVVAWYPAGDSAGHEFRY
;
A
#
# COMPACT_ATOMS: atom_id res chain seq x y z
N MET A 1 -40.10 41.98 1.05
CA MET A 1 -39.45 41.68 2.31
C MET A 1 -39.18 40.19 2.50
N GLN A 2 -40.09 39.35 2.11
CA GLN A 2 -39.92 37.90 2.30
C GLN A 2 -38.85 37.28 1.39
N TRP A 3 -38.59 37.91 0.28
CA TRP A 3 -37.61 37.41 -0.65
C TRP A 3 -36.19 37.33 -0.08
N LYS A 4 -35.88 38.20 0.89
CA LYS A 4 -34.56 38.17 1.52
C LYS A 4 -34.32 36.88 2.29
N ALA A 5 -35.32 36.40 2.97
CA ALA A 5 -35.23 35.15 3.70
C ALA A 5 -35.06 33.97 2.76
N VAL A 6 -35.68 33.99 1.59
CA VAL A 6 -35.55 32.94 0.59
C VAL A 6 -34.14 32.89 0.06
N ALA A 7 -33.54 34.03 -0.20
CA ALA A 7 -32.14 34.06 -0.71
C ALA A 7 -31.16 33.45 0.29
N VAL A 8 -31.34 33.74 1.56
CA VAL A 8 -30.48 33.16 2.60
C VAL A 8 -30.62 31.65 2.65
N THR A 9 -31.84 31.16 2.53
CA THR A 9 -32.06 29.70 2.54
C THR A 9 -31.35 29.01 1.40
N TRP A 10 -31.34 29.59 0.22
CA TRP A 10 -30.65 29.03 -0.91
C TRP A 10 -29.15 28.91 -0.68
N VAL A 11 -28.57 29.95 -0.10
CA VAL A 11 -27.13 29.93 0.17
C VAL A 11 -26.76 28.80 1.13
N MET A 12 -27.55 28.57 2.13
CA MET A 12 -27.32 27.52 3.10
C MET A 12 -27.35 26.12 2.47
N VAL A 13 -28.32 25.90 1.59
CA VAL A 13 -28.44 24.62 0.90
C VAL A 13 -27.20 24.34 0.03
N VAL A 14 -26.71 25.32 -0.69
CA VAL A 14 -25.56 25.18 -1.54
C VAL A 14 -24.32 24.83 -0.71
N LEU A 15 -24.13 25.52 0.40
CA LEU A 15 -22.98 25.23 1.27
C LEU A 15 -23.02 23.81 1.85
N GLY A 16 -24.19 23.38 2.27
CA GLY A 16 -24.35 22.01 2.78
C GLY A 16 -24.01 20.96 1.73
N PHE A 17 -24.43 21.19 0.51
CA PHE A 17 -24.15 20.26 -0.58
C PHE A 17 -22.64 20.16 -0.88
N LEU A 18 -21.94 21.27 -0.91
CA LEU A 18 -20.51 21.29 -1.13
C LEU A 18 -19.75 20.55 -0.03
N ALA A 19 -20.17 20.68 1.21
CA ALA A 19 -19.55 19.97 2.32
C ALA A 19 -19.66 18.45 2.15
N VAL A 20 -20.77 17.94 1.69
CA VAL A 20 -20.94 16.52 1.41
C VAL A 20 -20.01 16.06 0.30
N ALA A 21 -19.89 16.83 -0.76
CA ALA A 21 -19.03 16.45 -1.90
C ALA A 21 -17.56 16.38 -1.54
N SER A 22 -17.12 17.17 -0.57
CA SER A 22 -15.71 17.22 -0.17
C SER A 22 -15.26 16.07 0.74
N THR A 23 -16.18 15.23 1.20
CA THR A 23 -15.86 14.15 2.14
C THR A 23 -15.43 12.85 1.47
N HIS A 24 -15.35 12.82 0.17
CA HIS A 24 -14.96 11.62 -0.53
C HIS A 24 -13.50 11.31 -0.34
N VAL A 25 -13.22 10.22 0.32
CA VAL A 25 -11.88 9.69 0.50
C VAL A 25 -11.70 8.48 -0.41
N TRP A 26 -12.05 8.64 -1.66
CA TRP A 26 -11.94 7.60 -2.65
C TRP A 26 -10.48 7.29 -2.94
N GLY A 27 -10.16 6.02 -3.01
CA GLY A 27 -8.83 5.60 -3.41
C GLY A 27 -7.78 5.69 -2.31
N SER A 28 -8.16 5.97 -1.06
CA SER A 28 -7.20 5.76 0.00
C SER A 28 -6.97 4.27 0.13
N CYS A 29 -5.74 3.88 -0.13
CA CYS A 29 -5.27 2.52 0.02
C CYS A 29 -4.64 2.43 1.40
N PRO A 30 -5.29 1.82 2.39
CA PRO A 30 -4.89 1.97 3.81
C PRO A 30 -3.73 1.07 4.21
N GLN A 31 -2.87 0.72 3.28
CA GLN A 31 -1.82 -0.24 3.53
C GLN A 31 -0.44 0.37 3.39
N SER A 32 0.57 -0.44 3.63
CA SER A 32 1.95 0.01 3.60
C SER A 32 2.39 0.32 2.18
N ASN A 33 2.79 1.55 1.94
CA ASN A 33 3.41 1.94 0.70
C ASN A 33 4.88 1.57 0.74
N VAL A 34 5.35 0.95 -0.33
CA VAL A 34 6.75 0.55 -0.48
C VAL A 34 7.27 1.11 -1.79
N ARG A 35 8.39 1.80 -1.73
CA ARG A 35 9.03 2.35 -2.90
C ARG A 35 10.29 1.58 -3.24
N PHE A 36 10.40 1.17 -4.50
CA PHE A 36 11.62 0.54 -5.03
C PHE A 36 12.30 1.49 -5.99
N ASP A 37 13.58 1.66 -5.83
CA ASP A 37 14.40 2.49 -6.72
C ASP A 37 15.02 1.69 -7.88
N HIS A 38 14.79 0.39 -7.90
CA HIS A 38 15.23 -0.52 -8.96
C HIS A 38 14.22 -1.66 -9.12
N SER A 39 14.37 -2.45 -10.16
CA SER A 39 13.49 -3.60 -10.39
C SER A 39 13.70 -4.67 -9.34
N VAL A 40 12.60 -5.28 -8.91
CA VAL A 40 12.60 -6.36 -7.92
C VAL A 40 11.80 -7.54 -8.43
N THR A 41 12.04 -8.71 -7.82
CA THR A 41 11.26 -9.91 -8.10
C THR A 41 10.52 -10.37 -6.87
N LEU A 42 9.39 -11.01 -7.13
CA LEU A 42 8.59 -11.75 -6.17
C LEU A 42 8.50 -13.20 -6.64
N PRO A 43 8.02 -14.12 -5.80
CA PRO A 43 7.87 -15.51 -6.22
C PRO A 43 7.03 -15.67 -7.48
N ALA A 44 7.16 -16.81 -8.13
CA ALA A 44 6.47 -17.15 -9.38
C ALA A 44 6.92 -16.30 -10.57
N GLY A 45 8.11 -15.73 -10.51
CA GLY A 45 8.67 -14.96 -11.64
C GLY A 45 8.07 -13.59 -11.84
N VAL A 46 7.38 -13.06 -10.85
CA VAL A 46 6.83 -11.71 -10.94
C VAL A 46 7.96 -10.70 -10.83
N VAL A 47 8.05 -9.80 -11.80
CA VAL A 47 9.03 -8.72 -11.82
C VAL A 47 8.30 -7.39 -11.73
N LEU A 48 8.70 -6.57 -10.76
CA LEU A 48 8.15 -5.24 -10.57
C LEU A 48 9.22 -4.21 -10.94
N PRO A 49 8.95 -3.30 -11.89
CA PRO A 49 9.86 -2.20 -12.14
C PRO A 49 9.97 -1.26 -10.96
N ALA A 50 10.96 -0.38 -10.97
CA ALA A 50 11.08 0.67 -9.96
C ALA A 50 9.79 1.48 -9.89
N GLY A 51 9.37 1.84 -8.69
CA GLY A 51 8.14 2.60 -8.50
C GLY A 51 7.55 2.39 -7.12
N ASP A 52 6.33 2.86 -6.96
CA ASP A 52 5.59 2.78 -5.70
C ASP A 52 4.55 1.67 -5.77
N TYR A 53 4.48 0.89 -4.70
CA TYR A 53 3.58 -0.24 -4.59
C TYR A 53 2.92 -0.27 -3.22
N THR A 54 1.83 -1.01 -3.10
CA THR A 54 1.14 -1.21 -1.85
C THR A 54 1.21 -2.68 -1.46
N PHE A 55 1.75 -2.96 -0.29
CA PHE A 55 1.79 -4.28 0.31
C PHE A 55 0.70 -4.38 1.36
N GLN A 56 -0.07 -5.44 1.33
CA GLN A 56 -1.16 -5.63 2.30
C GLN A 56 -1.39 -7.10 2.60
N ILE A 57 -1.97 -7.34 3.77
CA ILE A 57 -2.47 -8.66 4.14
C ILE A 57 -3.83 -8.84 3.47
N ALA A 58 -4.01 -9.95 2.79
CA ALA A 58 -5.29 -10.30 2.19
C ALA A 58 -6.21 -10.95 3.24
N ASP A 59 -7.10 -11.84 2.81
CA ASP A 59 -8.13 -12.39 3.69
C ASP A 59 -7.58 -13.28 4.80
N MET A 60 -6.38 -13.81 4.63
CA MET A 60 -5.72 -14.66 5.62
C MET A 60 -4.44 -14.02 6.12
N PRO A 61 -4.05 -14.26 7.39
CA PRO A 61 -2.90 -13.58 7.99
C PRO A 61 -1.57 -13.78 7.26
N ASP A 62 -1.39 -14.93 6.63
CA ASP A 62 -0.15 -15.25 5.93
C ASP A 62 -0.23 -15.02 4.41
N LEU A 63 -1.32 -14.46 3.95
CA LEU A 63 -1.54 -14.19 2.53
C LEU A 63 -1.25 -12.72 2.26
N VAL A 64 -0.18 -12.47 1.50
CA VAL A 64 0.26 -11.11 1.17
C VAL A 64 -0.10 -10.78 -0.26
N MET A 65 -0.60 -9.59 -0.45
CA MET A 65 -0.97 -9.06 -1.75
C MET A 65 -0.13 -7.82 -2.04
N VAL A 66 0.41 -7.74 -3.26
CA VAL A 66 1.16 -6.57 -3.73
C VAL A 66 0.39 -5.94 -4.88
N ARG A 67 0.09 -4.66 -4.71
CA ARG A 67 -0.76 -3.92 -5.64
C ARG A 67 -0.07 -2.64 -6.10
N SER A 68 -0.65 -2.02 -7.11
CA SER A 68 -0.24 -0.67 -7.52
C SER A 68 -0.45 0.33 -6.37
N ALA A 69 0.19 1.50 -6.48
CA ALA A 69 0.09 2.54 -5.45
C ALA A 69 -1.35 2.98 -5.18
N ASP A 70 -2.19 2.96 -6.20
CA ASP A 70 -3.61 3.32 -6.10
C ASP A 70 -4.52 2.13 -5.79
N CYS A 71 -3.95 0.94 -5.57
CA CYS A 71 -4.68 -0.30 -5.28
C CYS A 71 -5.65 -0.76 -6.37
N ARG A 72 -5.45 -0.34 -7.59
CA ARG A 72 -6.30 -0.77 -8.71
C ARG A 72 -5.86 -2.09 -9.31
N ASP A 73 -4.56 -2.29 -9.41
CA ASP A 73 -4.00 -3.47 -10.03
C ASP A 73 -3.32 -4.34 -8.99
N THR A 74 -3.51 -5.64 -9.09
CA THR A 74 -2.83 -6.62 -8.24
C THR A 74 -1.77 -7.31 -9.06
N TYR A 75 -0.53 -7.27 -8.58
CA TYR A 75 0.61 -7.86 -9.26
C TYR A 75 1.02 -9.20 -8.67
N TYR A 76 0.74 -9.41 -7.39
CA TYR A 76 1.16 -10.61 -6.69
C TYR A 76 0.19 -10.93 -5.56
N LEU A 77 -0.08 -12.21 -5.37
CA LEU A 77 -0.85 -12.73 -4.24
C LEU A 77 -0.26 -14.08 -3.90
N GLY A 78 0.23 -14.24 -2.68
CA GLY A 78 0.85 -15.49 -2.29
C GLY A 78 1.00 -15.64 -0.80
N PHE A 79 1.14 -16.90 -0.37
CA PHE A 79 1.38 -17.21 1.03
C PHE A 79 2.82 -16.93 1.41
N THR A 80 3.00 -16.53 2.65
CA THR A 80 4.29 -16.23 3.25
C THR A 80 4.48 -17.01 4.53
N ASN A 81 5.72 -17.04 5.02
CA ASN A 81 6.02 -17.58 6.34
C ASN A 81 6.15 -16.41 7.32
N ALA A 82 5.63 -16.60 8.51
CA ALA A 82 5.82 -15.61 9.57
C ALA A 82 7.27 -15.59 10.01
N VAL A 83 7.85 -14.40 10.11
CA VAL A 83 9.22 -14.20 10.59
C VAL A 83 9.24 -13.02 11.54
N GLN A 84 10.25 -12.97 12.40
CA GLN A 84 10.44 -11.82 13.26
C GLN A 84 11.23 -10.75 12.54
N ARG A 85 10.85 -9.49 12.79
CA ARG A 85 11.63 -8.36 12.30
C ARG A 85 13.00 -8.38 12.98
N PRO A 86 14.10 -8.31 12.22
CA PRO A 86 15.42 -8.18 12.82
C PRO A 86 15.50 -6.93 13.69
N GLN A 87 16.14 -7.06 14.85
CA GLN A 87 16.29 -5.93 15.76
C GLN A 87 17.46 -5.03 15.32
N GLY A 88 17.32 -3.75 15.63
CA GLY A 88 18.37 -2.77 15.43
C GLY A 88 18.34 -2.13 14.05
N THR A 89 19.12 -2.63 13.13
CA THR A 89 19.39 -1.96 11.85
C THR A 89 18.22 -1.96 10.87
N ALA A 90 17.31 -2.91 11.00
CA ALA A 90 16.24 -3.09 10.03
C ALA A 90 15.00 -2.25 10.33
N SER A 91 14.99 -1.46 11.39
CA SER A 91 13.81 -0.70 11.79
C SER A 91 13.40 0.34 10.75
N ALA A 92 14.31 0.78 9.90
CA ALA A 92 14.02 1.79 8.88
C ALA A 92 13.56 1.20 7.56
N SER A 93 13.76 -0.11 7.31
CA SER A 93 13.42 -0.70 6.03
C SER A 93 12.17 -1.56 6.14
N PRO A 94 11.14 -1.29 5.31
CA PRO A 94 9.93 -2.11 5.31
C PRO A 94 10.13 -3.46 4.61
N VAL A 95 11.21 -3.64 3.84
CA VAL A 95 11.47 -4.88 3.12
C VAL A 95 12.91 -5.31 3.28
N ALA A 96 13.12 -6.61 3.21
CA ALA A 96 14.44 -7.21 3.13
C ALA A 96 14.67 -7.76 1.72
N PHE A 97 15.85 -7.54 1.19
CA PHE A 97 16.22 -7.98 -0.14
C PHE A 97 17.23 -9.12 -0.06
N GLY A 98 17.15 -10.04 -1.04
CA GLY A 98 18.18 -11.01 -1.27
C GLY A 98 19.23 -10.48 -2.24
N GLU A 99 20.11 -11.35 -2.66
CA GLU A 99 21.18 -11.00 -3.61
C GLU A 99 20.78 -11.39 -5.02
N ALA A 100 21.23 -10.60 -5.98
CA ALA A 100 21.06 -10.88 -7.39
C ALA A 100 22.33 -10.48 -8.14
N PRO A 101 22.61 -11.14 -9.29
CA PRO A 101 23.70 -10.70 -10.16
C PRO A 101 23.47 -9.26 -10.63
N ALA A 102 24.55 -8.58 -10.95
CA ALA A 102 24.48 -7.21 -11.45
C ALA A 102 23.59 -7.12 -12.69
N GLY A 103 22.70 -6.14 -12.71
CA GLY A 103 21.78 -5.92 -13.81
C GLY A 103 20.50 -6.74 -13.77
N GLU A 104 20.38 -7.65 -12.84
CA GLU A 104 19.15 -8.44 -12.65
C GLU A 104 18.28 -7.88 -11.54
N PRO A 105 16.95 -8.12 -11.58
CA PRO A 105 16.07 -7.69 -10.51
C PRO A 105 16.44 -8.31 -9.18
N THR A 106 16.34 -7.55 -8.12
CA THR A 106 16.66 -8.00 -6.76
C THR A 106 15.44 -8.70 -6.14
N PRO A 107 15.61 -9.90 -5.57
CA PRO A 107 14.49 -10.58 -4.94
C PRO A 107 14.09 -9.90 -3.63
N VAL A 108 12.78 -9.76 -3.42
CA VAL A 108 12.22 -9.33 -2.14
C VAL A 108 12.08 -10.57 -1.28
N VAL A 109 12.82 -10.61 -0.18
CA VAL A 109 12.82 -11.77 0.72
C VAL A 109 11.70 -11.70 1.73
N ALA A 110 11.48 -10.52 2.30
CA ALA A 110 10.47 -10.34 3.35
C ALA A 110 9.92 -8.93 3.36
N TRP A 111 8.72 -8.81 3.89
CA TRP A 111 8.06 -7.53 4.13
C TRP A 111 7.70 -7.42 5.60
N TYR A 112 7.99 -6.26 6.19
CA TYR A 112 7.71 -5.97 7.59
C TYR A 112 6.73 -4.82 7.68
N PRO A 113 5.45 -5.09 7.98
CA PRO A 113 4.46 -4.02 8.15
C PRO A 113 4.87 -3.05 9.24
N ALA A 114 4.60 -1.78 9.03
CA ALA A 114 4.93 -0.74 10.00
C ALA A 114 4.23 -1.01 11.34
N GLY A 115 4.96 -0.89 12.42
CA GLY A 115 4.44 -1.08 13.76
C GLY A 115 4.36 -2.53 14.24
N ASP A 116 4.60 -3.50 13.36
CA ASP A 116 4.58 -4.91 13.74
C ASP A 116 5.98 -5.42 14.04
N SER A 117 6.08 -6.29 15.05
CA SER A 117 7.32 -7.01 15.34
C SER A 117 7.51 -8.22 14.42
N ALA A 118 6.45 -8.69 13.80
CA ALA A 118 6.46 -9.81 12.89
C ALA A 118 6.44 -9.33 11.44
N GLY A 119 6.98 -10.16 10.56
CA GLY A 119 7.00 -9.91 9.13
C GLY A 119 6.56 -11.14 8.35
N HIS A 120 6.63 -11.02 7.04
CA HIS A 120 6.19 -12.03 6.09
C HIS A 120 7.34 -12.35 5.14
N GLU A 121 7.84 -13.56 5.23
CA GLU A 121 8.89 -14.06 4.35
C GLU A 121 8.26 -14.70 3.12
N PHE A 122 8.66 -14.25 1.94
CA PHE A 122 8.13 -14.77 0.70
C PHE A 122 8.70 -16.16 0.40
N ARG A 123 7.87 -17.01 -0.18
CA ARG A 123 8.24 -18.39 -0.53
C ARG A 123 8.60 -18.45 -2.01
N TYR A 124 9.85 -18.63 -2.26
CA TYR A 124 10.35 -18.81 -3.63
C TYR A 124 10.37 -20.28 -4.05
#